data_4fafe0878829a9bbcecd0f23202a0876
#
_entry.id   4fafe0878829a9bbcecd0f23202a0876
#
_cell.length_a   1.000
_cell.length_b   1.000
_cell.length_c   1.000
_cell.angle_alpha   90.00
_cell.angle_beta   90.00
_cell.angle_gamma   90.00
#
_symmetry.space_group_name_H-M   'P 1'
#
loop_
_entity.id
_entity.type
_entity.pdbx_description
1 polymer ?
#
loop_
_entity_poly.entity_id
_entity_poly.type
_entity_poly.pdbx_seq_one_letter_code
_entity_poly.pdbx_strand_id
1 'polypeptide(L)'
;KQEKLILLFLLCLLSDTLCAKVQTDELCRQSINFNRNWKYMQGDYTGAERTDYDDSSWETIGIPHSFSIPYFMSKDFYTGYGWYRKSFELTAKDLKQQLFVEFDGVFQEAEVFVNGKKAGTHTGGYTGFYFDISSAVRMGNNVIAVRVNNIWKANVAPRAGEHVFSGGIYRNV
;
A
#
# COMPACT_ATOMS: atom_id res chain seq x y z
N LYS A 1 36.14 46.02 39.32
CA LYS A 1 35.70 46.05 37.87
C LYS A 1 36.01 44.76 37.11
N GLN A 2 37.17 44.12 37.41
CA GLN A 2 37.56 42.87 36.74
C GLN A 2 36.68 41.66 37.14
N GLU A 3 36.32 41.57 38.42
CA GLU A 3 35.44 40.43 38.85
C GLU A 3 34.06 40.44 38.26
N LYS A 4 33.47 41.61 38.02
CA LYS A 4 32.17 41.71 37.32
C LYS A 4 32.24 41.32 35.84
N LEU A 5 33.40 41.55 35.21
CA LEU A 5 33.64 41.19 33.84
C LEU A 5 33.79 39.66 33.65
N ILE A 6 34.48 39.02 34.60
CA ILE A 6 34.67 37.56 34.63
C ILE A 6 33.34 36.86 34.88
N LEU A 7 32.49 37.39 35.78
CA LEU A 7 31.17 36.82 36.06
C LEU A 7 30.24 36.93 34.86
N LEU A 8 30.32 38.02 34.09
CA LEU A 8 29.53 38.21 32.86
C LEU A 8 29.99 37.26 31.76
N PHE A 9 31.27 36.97 31.63
CA PHE A 9 31.82 36.01 30.67
C PHE A 9 31.46 34.58 31.04
N LEU A 10 31.44 34.22 32.34
CA LEU A 10 30.97 32.91 32.80
C LEU A 10 29.46 32.71 32.55
N LEU A 11 28.66 33.76 32.68
CA LEU A 11 27.22 33.70 32.41
C LEU A 11 26.93 33.51 30.91
N CYS A 12 27.72 34.11 30.02
CA CYS A 12 27.60 33.90 28.57
C CYS A 12 28.01 32.50 28.14
N LEU A 13 29.03 31.91 28.81
CA LEU A 13 29.44 30.53 28.50
C LEU A 13 28.43 29.47 28.99
N LEU A 14 27.63 29.79 30.00
CA LEU A 14 26.55 28.92 30.48
C LEU A 14 25.27 28.99 29.63
N SER A 15 25.09 30.03 28.82
CA SER A 15 23.93 30.16 27.95
C SER A 15 24.02 29.29 26.68
N ASP A 16 25.24 28.94 26.26
CA ASP A 16 25.44 28.10 25.07
C ASP A 16 25.18 26.60 25.33
N THR A 17 25.14 26.19 26.61
CA THR A 17 24.87 24.76 26.94
C THR A 17 23.40 24.44 27.14
N LEU A 18 22.51 25.44 27.14
CA LEU A 18 21.05 25.24 27.27
C LEU A 18 20.30 25.32 25.96
N CYS A 19 20.99 25.29 24.82
CA CYS A 19 20.34 24.95 23.57
C CYS A 19 20.04 23.45 23.65
N ALA A 20 18.98 23.11 24.39
CA ALA A 20 18.39 21.78 24.30
C ALA A 20 18.19 21.51 22.83
N LYS A 21 18.91 20.52 22.27
CA LYS A 21 18.55 19.90 21.02
C LYS A 21 17.12 19.42 21.21
N VAL A 22 16.16 20.25 20.81
CA VAL A 22 14.83 19.78 20.49
C VAL A 22 15.08 18.82 19.34
N GLN A 23 15.24 17.56 19.69
CA GLN A 23 15.18 16.48 18.75
C GLN A 23 13.73 16.48 18.30
N THR A 24 13.44 17.28 17.28
CA THR A 24 12.25 17.12 16.50
C THR A 24 12.41 15.73 15.90
N ASP A 25 11.85 14.72 16.56
CA ASP A 25 11.41 13.53 15.85
C ASP A 25 10.47 14.08 14.78
N GLU A 26 11.04 14.41 13.62
CA GLU A 26 10.23 14.73 12.46
C GLU A 26 9.34 13.52 12.29
N LEU A 27 8.05 13.73 12.53
CA LEU A 27 6.97 12.82 12.15
C LEU A 27 6.92 12.79 10.61
N CYS A 28 8.03 12.38 10.00
CA CYS A 28 8.14 12.23 8.57
C CYS A 28 7.34 11.01 8.16
N ARG A 29 6.30 11.24 7.36
CA ARG A 29 5.63 10.16 6.63
C ARG A 29 6.70 9.43 5.81
N GLN A 30 6.92 8.17 6.13
CA GLN A 30 7.77 7.28 5.35
C GLN A 30 6.92 6.54 4.33
N SER A 31 7.29 6.62 3.05
CA SER A 31 6.68 5.84 1.98
C SER A 31 7.62 4.74 1.53
N ILE A 32 7.11 3.52 1.40
CA ILE A 32 7.84 2.34 0.95
C ILE A 32 7.21 1.85 -0.34
N ASN A 33 8.01 1.71 -1.40
CA ASN A 33 7.53 1.13 -2.66
C ASN A 33 7.20 -0.35 -2.46
N PHE A 34 5.95 -0.71 -2.74
CA PHE A 34 5.41 -2.03 -2.47
C PHE A 34 5.18 -2.87 -3.75
N ASN A 35 5.65 -2.41 -4.90
CA ASN A 35 5.32 -2.92 -6.24
C ASN A 35 5.88 -4.31 -6.57
N ARG A 36 6.92 -4.79 -5.90
CA ARG A 36 7.62 -6.03 -6.29
C ARG A 36 7.05 -7.26 -5.60
N ASN A 37 7.25 -8.42 -6.25
CA ASN A 37 7.00 -9.75 -5.67
C ASN A 37 5.53 -9.97 -5.26
N TRP A 38 4.60 -9.55 -6.07
CA TRP A 38 3.21 -9.93 -5.93
C TRP A 38 2.96 -11.29 -6.58
N LYS A 39 2.05 -12.05 -6.01
CA LYS A 39 1.45 -13.23 -6.60
C LYS A 39 0.14 -12.83 -7.26
N TYR A 40 -0.10 -13.29 -8.48
CA TYR A 40 -1.32 -13.01 -9.25
C TYR A 40 -1.94 -14.29 -9.78
N MET A 41 -3.25 -14.34 -9.74
CA MET A 41 -4.05 -15.38 -10.40
C MET A 41 -5.34 -14.79 -10.95
N GLN A 42 -5.60 -15.07 -12.22
CA GLN A 42 -6.84 -14.70 -12.88
C GLN A 42 -7.97 -15.63 -12.46
N GLY A 43 -9.09 -15.05 -12.08
CA GLY A 43 -10.28 -15.79 -11.61
C GLY A 43 -10.70 -15.38 -10.20
N ASP A 44 -11.78 -15.97 -9.72
CA ASP A 44 -12.28 -15.74 -8.36
C ASP A 44 -12.06 -16.98 -7.49
N TYR A 45 -11.32 -16.82 -6.41
CA TYR A 45 -10.88 -17.92 -5.56
C TYR A 45 -11.38 -17.72 -4.14
N THR A 46 -12.26 -18.58 -3.69
CA THR A 46 -12.77 -18.57 -2.31
C THR A 46 -11.64 -18.88 -1.33
N GLY A 47 -11.50 -18.03 -0.31
CA GLY A 47 -10.49 -18.20 0.73
C GLY A 47 -9.12 -17.59 0.39
N ALA A 48 -8.95 -16.98 -0.80
CA ALA A 48 -7.69 -16.38 -1.21
C ALA A 48 -7.27 -15.17 -0.33
N GLU A 49 -8.16 -14.65 0.50
CA GLU A 49 -7.84 -13.64 1.52
C GLU A 49 -7.11 -14.22 2.74
N ARG A 50 -7.16 -15.53 2.96
CA ARG A 50 -6.63 -16.19 4.17
C ARG A 50 -5.11 -16.25 4.15
N THR A 51 -4.50 -16.20 5.32
CA THR A 51 -3.04 -16.28 5.46
C THR A 51 -2.45 -17.65 5.12
N ASP A 52 -3.24 -18.71 5.29
CA ASP A 52 -2.86 -20.10 5.03
C ASP A 52 -3.22 -20.58 3.61
N TYR A 53 -3.70 -19.71 2.75
CA TYR A 53 -4.02 -20.05 1.37
C TYR A 53 -2.74 -20.36 0.59
N ASP A 54 -2.73 -21.49 -0.12
CA ASP A 54 -1.61 -21.89 -0.97
C ASP A 54 -1.64 -21.14 -2.31
N ASP A 55 -0.74 -20.17 -2.44
CA ASP A 55 -0.54 -19.39 -3.66
C ASP A 55 0.76 -19.76 -4.41
N SER A 56 1.30 -20.94 -4.14
CA SER A 56 2.57 -21.40 -4.75
C SER A 56 2.51 -21.51 -6.27
N SER A 57 1.34 -21.87 -6.81
CA SER A 57 1.09 -21.98 -8.24
C SER A 57 0.81 -20.64 -8.94
N TRP A 58 0.67 -19.56 -8.18
CA TRP A 58 0.34 -18.25 -8.73
C TRP A 58 1.55 -17.60 -9.39
N GLU A 59 1.31 -16.84 -10.45
CA GLU A 59 2.34 -16.10 -11.15
C GLU A 59 2.98 -15.05 -10.24
N THR A 60 4.30 -14.92 -10.28
CA THR A 60 5.02 -13.84 -9.59
C THR A 60 5.17 -12.66 -10.54
N ILE A 61 4.57 -11.54 -10.17
CA ILE A 61 4.51 -10.34 -10.99
C ILE A 61 5.02 -9.10 -10.26
N GLY A 62 5.25 -8.03 -11.02
CA GLY A 62 5.44 -6.67 -10.51
C GLY A 62 4.22 -5.81 -10.78
N ILE A 63 3.99 -4.82 -9.93
CA ILE A 63 3.03 -3.74 -10.13
C ILE A 63 3.78 -2.58 -10.81
N PRO A 64 3.20 -1.86 -11.76
CA PRO A 64 1.85 -1.97 -12.36
C PRO A 64 1.60 -3.25 -13.14
N HIS A 65 0.40 -3.80 -13.02
CA HIS A 65 -0.01 -5.01 -13.70
C HIS A 65 -1.47 -4.91 -14.21
N SER A 66 -1.75 -5.60 -15.31
CA SER A 66 -3.07 -5.67 -15.92
C SER A 66 -3.44 -7.12 -16.20
N PHE A 67 -4.73 -7.46 -16.08
CA PHE A 67 -5.26 -8.79 -16.36
C PHE A 67 -4.96 -9.30 -17.78
N SER A 68 -4.76 -8.38 -18.72
CA SER A 68 -4.61 -8.68 -20.15
C SER A 68 -3.20 -8.35 -20.67
N ILE A 69 -2.17 -8.62 -19.88
CA ILE A 69 -0.78 -8.52 -20.33
C ILE A 69 -0.30 -9.91 -20.77
N PRO A 70 0.39 -10.00 -21.92
CA PRO A 70 0.61 -8.96 -22.93
C PRO A 70 -0.59 -8.80 -23.86
N TYR A 71 -1.04 -7.57 -24.10
CA TYR A 71 -2.24 -7.27 -24.91
C TYR A 71 -2.21 -7.83 -26.33
N PHE A 72 -1.05 -7.82 -26.96
CA PHE A 72 -0.90 -8.30 -28.34
C PHE A 72 -1.07 -9.83 -28.50
N MET A 73 -1.08 -10.56 -27.39
CA MET A 73 -1.28 -12.01 -27.36
C MET A 73 -2.75 -12.37 -27.12
N SER A 74 -3.58 -11.42 -26.70
CA SER A 74 -4.99 -11.64 -26.39
C SER A 74 -5.87 -11.12 -27.51
N LYS A 75 -6.78 -11.96 -28.02
CA LYS A 75 -7.82 -11.54 -28.97
C LYS A 75 -8.98 -10.86 -28.26
N ASP A 76 -9.23 -11.27 -27.02
CA ASP A 76 -10.30 -10.76 -26.17
C ASP A 76 -9.74 -10.32 -24.84
N PHE A 77 -10.26 -9.19 -24.31
CA PHE A 77 -9.88 -8.71 -23.00
C PHE A 77 -10.66 -9.46 -21.92
N TYR A 78 -9.94 -9.95 -20.95
CA TYR A 78 -10.55 -10.65 -19.84
C TYR A 78 -11.45 -9.72 -19.02
N THR A 79 -12.68 -10.15 -18.77
CA THR A 79 -13.63 -9.52 -17.87
C THR A 79 -13.97 -10.50 -16.75
N GLY A 80 -13.74 -10.09 -15.51
CA GLY A 80 -13.94 -10.94 -14.34
C GLY A 80 -13.10 -10.52 -13.16
N TYR A 81 -12.74 -11.48 -12.35
CA TYR A 81 -11.96 -11.28 -11.14
C TYR A 81 -10.49 -11.63 -11.35
N GLY A 82 -9.63 -10.96 -10.57
CA GLY A 82 -8.24 -11.33 -10.40
C GLY A 82 -7.83 -11.11 -8.96
N TRP A 83 -7.01 -11.99 -8.44
CA TRP A 83 -6.47 -11.90 -7.10
C TRP A 83 -4.99 -11.58 -7.13
N TYR A 84 -4.60 -10.69 -6.24
CA TYR A 84 -3.23 -10.31 -5.95
C TYR A 84 -2.92 -10.64 -4.50
N ARG A 85 -1.77 -11.25 -4.26
CA ARG A 85 -1.32 -11.56 -2.89
C ARG A 85 0.14 -11.19 -2.72
N LYS A 86 0.51 -10.76 -1.51
CA LYS A 86 1.89 -10.46 -1.18
C LYS A 86 2.15 -10.70 0.30
N SER A 87 3.25 -11.38 0.59
CA SER A 87 3.79 -11.46 1.95
C SER A 87 4.75 -10.31 2.21
N PHE A 88 4.73 -9.78 3.44
CA PHE A 88 5.63 -8.72 3.87
C PHE A 88 5.91 -8.83 5.37
N GLU A 89 7.05 -8.32 5.79
CA GLU A 89 7.47 -8.38 7.19
C GLU A 89 7.41 -7.00 7.84
N LEU A 90 7.00 -6.97 9.11
CA LEU A 90 7.00 -5.78 9.94
C LEU A 90 7.80 -6.01 11.21
N THR A 91 8.54 -4.99 11.62
CA THR A 91 9.30 -4.96 12.86
C THR A 91 8.47 -4.38 14.01
N ALA A 92 8.95 -4.56 15.24
CA ALA A 92 8.35 -3.91 16.41
C ALA A 92 8.39 -2.36 16.33
N LYS A 93 9.32 -1.78 15.55
CA LYS A 93 9.40 -0.35 15.30
C LYS A 93 8.25 0.11 14.41
N ASP A 94 7.95 -0.65 13.36
CA ASP A 94 6.89 -0.34 12.41
C ASP A 94 5.51 -0.36 13.09
N LEU A 95 5.28 -1.29 14.00
CA LEU A 95 4.03 -1.39 14.75
C LEU A 95 3.78 -0.23 15.75
N LYS A 96 4.76 0.63 15.99
CA LYS A 96 4.58 1.87 16.76
C LYS A 96 4.08 3.03 15.89
N GLN A 97 4.04 2.84 14.58
CA GLN A 97 3.57 3.81 13.60
C GLN A 97 2.13 3.50 13.19
N GLN A 98 1.45 4.49 12.64
CA GLN A 98 0.22 4.29 11.92
C GLN A 98 0.56 3.81 10.51
N LEU A 99 0.00 2.67 10.11
CA LEU A 99 0.36 1.99 8.87
C LEU A 99 -0.81 2.04 7.89
N PHE A 100 -0.52 2.48 6.69
CA PHE A 100 -1.47 2.53 5.59
C PHE A 100 -0.96 1.73 4.40
N VAL A 101 -1.86 1.12 3.66
CA VAL A 101 -1.61 0.68 2.29
C VAL A 101 -2.29 1.67 1.36
N GLU A 102 -1.54 2.18 0.37
CA GLU A 102 -2.01 3.17 -0.60
C GLU A 102 -1.91 2.58 -2.01
N PHE A 103 -2.97 2.73 -2.79
CA PHE A 103 -3.06 2.33 -4.19
C PHE A 103 -3.28 3.56 -5.05
N ASP A 104 -2.39 3.83 -5.98
CA ASP A 104 -2.52 4.95 -6.92
C ASP A 104 -3.61 4.72 -7.97
N GLY A 105 -3.97 3.47 -8.22
CA GLY A 105 -5.05 3.11 -9.13
C GLY A 105 -5.25 1.62 -9.33
N VAL A 106 -6.51 1.21 -9.18
CA VAL A 106 -6.97 -0.17 -9.42
C VAL A 106 -8.24 -0.11 -10.27
N PHE A 107 -8.31 -0.89 -11.35
CA PHE A 107 -9.49 -0.91 -12.20
C PHE A 107 -10.25 -2.22 -12.03
N GLN A 108 -11.58 -2.14 -11.65
CA GLN A 108 -12.29 -0.92 -11.24
C GLN A 108 -12.84 -1.04 -9.81
N GLU A 109 -13.00 -2.25 -9.28
CA GLU A 109 -13.37 -2.51 -7.87
C GLU A 109 -12.29 -3.34 -7.21
N ALA A 110 -11.95 -2.95 -6.00
CA ALA A 110 -10.97 -3.63 -5.17
C ALA A 110 -11.51 -3.93 -3.79
N GLU A 111 -11.33 -5.14 -3.33
CA GLU A 111 -11.48 -5.53 -1.92
C GLU A 111 -10.10 -5.85 -1.38
N VAL A 112 -9.70 -5.15 -0.33
CA VAL A 112 -8.37 -5.32 0.28
C VAL A 112 -8.50 -6.01 1.62
N PHE A 113 -7.66 -7.03 1.81
CA PHE A 113 -7.59 -7.83 3.03
C PHE A 113 -6.16 -7.83 3.56
N VAL A 114 -6.01 -7.78 4.88
CA VAL A 114 -4.73 -7.95 5.55
C VAL A 114 -4.89 -9.02 6.62
N ASN A 115 -4.06 -10.07 6.54
CA ASN A 115 -4.13 -11.22 7.42
C ASN A 115 -5.54 -11.86 7.50
N GLY A 116 -6.25 -11.91 6.38
CA GLY A 116 -7.62 -12.44 6.28
C GLY A 116 -8.71 -11.47 6.73
N LYS A 117 -8.38 -10.31 7.29
CA LYS A 117 -9.35 -9.29 7.71
C LYS A 117 -9.54 -8.27 6.59
N LYS A 118 -10.77 -7.97 6.26
CA LYS A 118 -11.10 -6.93 5.27
C LYS A 118 -10.71 -5.56 5.79
N ALA A 119 -9.77 -4.91 5.11
CA ALA A 119 -9.35 -3.55 5.40
C ALA A 119 -10.30 -2.53 4.77
N GLY A 120 -10.81 -2.82 3.56
CA GLY A 120 -11.76 -1.95 2.90
C GLY A 120 -12.14 -2.40 1.50
N THR A 121 -12.99 -1.59 0.86
CA THR A 121 -13.43 -1.74 -0.54
C THR A 121 -13.33 -0.39 -1.23
N HIS A 122 -12.87 -0.38 -2.46
CA HIS A 122 -12.86 0.80 -3.33
C HIS A 122 -13.60 0.50 -4.61
N THR A 123 -14.40 1.45 -5.08
CA THR A 123 -15.10 1.40 -6.36
C THR A 123 -14.76 2.65 -7.16
N GLY A 124 -14.20 2.48 -8.34
CA GLY A 124 -13.77 3.53 -9.24
C GLY A 124 -12.38 3.24 -9.81
N GLY A 125 -12.27 3.28 -11.14
CA GLY A 125 -11.05 2.82 -11.81
C GLY A 125 -9.92 3.83 -11.91
N TYR A 126 -10.14 5.11 -11.55
CA TYR A 126 -9.22 6.21 -11.89
C TYR A 126 -8.73 7.05 -10.71
N THR A 127 -9.18 6.73 -9.51
CA THR A 127 -8.78 7.44 -8.28
C THR A 127 -7.91 6.56 -7.40
N GLY A 128 -6.92 7.18 -6.78
CA GLY A 128 -6.15 6.55 -5.71
C GLY A 128 -6.97 6.43 -4.43
N PHE A 129 -6.61 5.47 -3.59
CA PHE A 129 -7.23 5.23 -2.30
C PHE A 129 -6.24 4.61 -1.32
N TYR A 130 -6.57 4.68 -0.05
CA TYR A 130 -5.77 4.06 1.00
C TYR A 130 -6.63 3.47 2.11
N PHE A 131 -6.07 2.51 2.84
CA PHE A 131 -6.70 1.94 4.03
C PHE A 131 -5.71 1.90 5.19
N ASP A 132 -6.18 2.25 6.39
CA ASP A 132 -5.46 2.03 7.63
C ASP A 132 -5.43 0.53 7.93
N ILE A 133 -4.24 -0.04 8.00
CA ILE A 133 -4.03 -1.46 8.26
C ILE A 133 -3.45 -1.73 9.65
N SER A 134 -3.25 -0.70 10.47
CA SER A 134 -2.57 -0.78 11.76
C SER A 134 -3.17 -1.84 12.70
N SER A 135 -4.50 -1.99 12.69
CA SER A 135 -5.21 -2.97 13.53
C SER A 135 -5.22 -4.40 12.98
N ALA A 136 -4.81 -4.58 11.72
CA ALA A 136 -4.84 -5.87 11.04
C ALA A 136 -3.45 -6.53 10.92
N VAL A 137 -2.38 -5.78 11.13
CA VAL A 137 -1.00 -6.26 11.02
C VAL A 137 -0.45 -6.76 12.35
N ARG A 138 0.64 -7.53 12.27
CA ARG A 138 1.39 -8.08 13.40
C ARG A 138 2.90 -8.04 13.15
N MET A 139 3.69 -8.22 14.20
CA MET A 139 5.13 -8.38 14.06
C MET A 139 5.46 -9.66 13.27
N GLY A 140 6.48 -9.58 12.44
CA GLY A 140 6.90 -10.65 11.54
C GLY A 140 6.07 -10.69 10.26
N ASN A 141 5.77 -11.88 9.77
CA ASN A 141 5.13 -12.09 8.48
C ASN A 141 3.64 -11.74 8.48
N ASN A 142 3.26 -10.95 7.49
CA ASN A 142 1.89 -10.53 7.19
C ASN A 142 1.58 -10.84 5.72
N VAL A 143 0.30 -10.98 5.41
CA VAL A 143 -0.19 -11.19 4.05
C VAL A 143 -1.21 -10.11 3.72
N ILE A 144 -1.01 -9.42 2.60
CA ILE A 144 -2.04 -8.61 1.95
C ILE A 144 -2.60 -9.38 0.77
N ALA A 145 -3.92 -9.36 0.64
CA ALA A 145 -4.64 -9.92 -0.50
C ALA A 145 -5.59 -8.87 -1.07
N VAL A 146 -5.64 -8.77 -2.39
CA VAL A 146 -6.50 -7.82 -3.11
C VAL A 146 -7.30 -8.57 -4.15
N ARG A 147 -8.62 -8.56 -4.01
CA ARG A 147 -9.56 -9.06 -5.00
C ARG A 147 -9.99 -7.91 -5.88
N VAL A 148 -9.73 -8.00 -7.16
CA VAL A 148 -10.04 -6.96 -8.14
C VAL A 148 -11.01 -7.50 -9.16
N ASN A 149 -11.96 -6.70 -9.62
CA ASN A 149 -12.77 -7.02 -10.80
C ASN A 149 -12.92 -5.82 -11.74
N ASN A 150 -13.10 -6.11 -13.02
CA ASN A 150 -13.37 -5.13 -14.08
C ASN A 150 -14.74 -5.36 -14.74
N ILE A 151 -15.65 -6.03 -14.06
CA ILE A 151 -16.99 -6.29 -14.55
C ILE A 151 -17.73 -4.96 -14.70
N TRP A 152 -18.26 -4.72 -15.92
CA TRP A 152 -18.96 -3.47 -16.22
C TRP A 152 -20.16 -3.27 -15.29
N LYS A 153 -20.33 -2.04 -14.82
CA LYS A 153 -21.47 -1.59 -13.98
C LYS A 153 -22.00 -0.26 -14.49
N ALA A 154 -23.31 -0.17 -14.66
CA ALA A 154 -23.97 1.03 -15.19
C ALA A 154 -23.79 2.30 -14.33
N ASN A 155 -23.50 2.14 -13.05
CA ASN A 155 -23.30 3.24 -12.08
C ASN A 155 -21.83 3.55 -11.79
N VAL A 156 -20.90 2.88 -12.46
CA VAL A 156 -19.45 3.10 -12.29
C VAL A 156 -18.87 3.62 -13.60
N ALA A 157 -18.06 4.68 -13.53
CA ALA A 157 -17.40 5.22 -14.70
C ALA A 157 -16.21 4.34 -15.12
N PRO A 158 -15.93 4.23 -16.43
CA PRO A 158 -16.67 4.79 -17.57
C PRO A 158 -17.94 3.98 -17.88
N ARG A 159 -18.99 4.68 -18.27
CA ARG A 159 -20.31 4.07 -18.52
C ARG A 159 -20.46 3.53 -19.95
N ALA A 160 -19.73 4.10 -20.89
CA ALA A 160 -19.76 3.74 -22.30
C ALA A 160 -18.50 4.23 -22.99
N GLY A 161 -18.17 3.66 -24.14
CA GLY A 161 -17.04 4.06 -24.97
C GLY A 161 -16.32 2.85 -25.57
N GLU A 162 -15.53 3.09 -26.59
CA GLU A 162 -14.68 2.09 -27.24
C GLU A 162 -13.37 1.83 -26.46
N HIS A 163 -13.43 1.88 -25.13
CA HIS A 163 -12.25 1.70 -24.30
C HIS A 163 -12.14 0.27 -23.81
N VAL A 164 -10.94 -0.24 -23.90
CA VAL A 164 -10.58 -1.51 -23.30
C VAL A 164 -10.39 -1.31 -21.80
N PHE A 165 -11.24 -1.93 -21.02
CA PHE A 165 -11.20 -1.86 -19.56
C PHE A 165 -10.42 -3.04 -18.99
N SER A 166 -9.11 -3.01 -19.17
CA SER A 166 -8.27 -4.03 -18.57
C SER A 166 -8.23 -3.86 -17.05
N GLY A 167 -8.71 -4.87 -16.34
CA GLY A 167 -8.67 -4.90 -14.88
C GLY A 167 -7.25 -5.02 -14.34
N GLY A 168 -7.08 -4.70 -13.07
CA GLY A 168 -5.82 -4.91 -12.37
C GLY A 168 -5.35 -3.73 -11.53
N ILE A 169 -4.23 -3.92 -10.84
CA ILE A 169 -3.52 -2.87 -10.12
C ILE A 169 -2.56 -2.20 -11.11
N TYR A 170 -3.05 -1.21 -11.84
CA TYR A 170 -2.36 -0.62 -12.99
C TYR A 170 -1.47 0.59 -12.66
N ARG A 171 -1.40 0.97 -11.37
CA ARG A 171 -0.49 1.98 -10.81
C ARG A 171 0.20 1.46 -9.57
N ASN A 172 1.05 2.29 -8.96
CA ASN A 172 1.85 1.88 -7.80
C ASN A 172 1.03 1.55 -6.55
N VAL A 173 1.68 0.79 -5.69
CA VAL A 173 1.25 0.49 -4.32
C VAL A 173 2.39 0.80 -3.36
#